data_67a559effea21d6945a5212f19d27821
#
_entry.id   67a559effea21d6945a5212f19d27821
#
_cell.length_a   1.000
_cell.length_b   1.000
_cell.length_c   1.000
_cell.angle_alpha   90.00
_cell.angle_beta   90.00
_cell.angle_gamma   90.00
#
_symmetry.space_group_name_H-M   'P 1'
#
loop_
_entity.id
_entity.type
_entity.pdbx_description
1 polymer ?
#
loop_
_entity_poly.entity_id
_entity_poly.type
_entity_poly.pdbx_seq_one_letter_code
_entity_poly.pdbx_strand_id
1 'polypeptide(L)'
;CTVTAITDVEALRFSLAIMRSNLKRYPGLAESFARSLAQKMWAYSKMSTVNILYPLLDRYARYLYEMSADSATLPIALETSAGLLGAGERQLQRVLRTLAEQRIIERSGRMLTVLDRDGLKRLAGDLVQ
;
A
#
# COMPACT_ATOMS: atom_id res chain seq x y z
N CYS A 1 -3.42 18.88 -5.75
CA CYS A 1 -3.49 17.56 -5.15
C CYS A 1 -4.90 17.37 -4.58
N THR A 2 -5.60 16.32 -5.00
CA THR A 2 -6.93 15.97 -4.50
C THR A 2 -6.77 14.84 -3.48
N VAL A 3 -7.47 14.96 -2.35
CA VAL A 3 -7.51 13.92 -1.31
C VAL A 3 -8.95 13.43 -1.20
N THR A 4 -9.15 12.14 -1.31
CA THR A 4 -10.46 11.50 -1.24
C THR A 4 -10.52 10.59 -0.01
N ALA A 5 -11.56 10.73 0.81
CA ALA A 5 -11.81 9.83 1.93
C ALA A 5 -12.30 8.46 1.40
N ILE A 6 -11.71 7.37 1.89
CA ILE A 6 -12.08 5.99 1.51
C ILE A 6 -13.00 5.37 2.56
N THR A 7 -12.93 5.88 3.79
CA THR A 7 -13.78 5.50 4.93
C THR A 7 -14.28 6.77 5.62
N ASP A 8 -15.09 6.66 6.66
CA ASP A 8 -15.44 7.79 7.50
C ASP A 8 -14.19 8.39 8.12
N VAL A 9 -14.03 9.71 7.97
CA VAL A 9 -12.82 10.43 8.39
C VAL A 9 -13.21 11.66 9.18
N GLU A 10 -12.64 11.81 10.36
CA GLU A 10 -12.65 13.06 11.11
C GLU A 10 -11.35 13.82 10.81
N ALA A 11 -11.46 15.09 10.41
CA ALA A 11 -10.33 15.89 9.98
C ALA A 11 -10.38 17.32 10.51
N LEU A 12 -9.22 17.84 10.89
CA LEU A 12 -9.04 19.25 11.25
C LEU A 12 -8.49 20.01 10.02
N ARG A 13 -9.15 21.11 9.69
CA ARG A 13 -8.72 21.98 8.58
C ARG A 13 -8.16 23.30 9.12
N PHE A 14 -6.96 23.64 8.70
CA PHE A 14 -6.30 24.91 9.03
C PHE A 14 -6.03 25.72 7.80
N SER A 15 -6.11 27.05 7.91
CA SER A 15 -5.63 27.94 6.86
C SER A 15 -4.10 27.95 6.82
N LEU A 16 -3.53 28.16 5.64
CA LEU A 16 -2.07 28.25 5.47
C LEU A 16 -1.46 29.41 6.29
N ALA A 17 -2.22 30.50 6.46
CA ALA A 17 -1.77 31.65 7.28
C ALA A 17 -1.62 31.28 8.74
N ILE A 18 -2.62 30.58 9.32
CA ILE A 18 -2.57 30.07 10.69
C ILE A 18 -1.41 29.10 10.86
N MET A 19 -1.21 28.21 9.90
CA MET A 19 -0.12 27.24 9.94
C MET A 19 1.25 27.96 9.97
N ARG A 20 1.47 28.94 9.06
CA ARG A 20 2.73 29.69 9.00
C ARG A 20 3.02 30.47 10.28
N SER A 21 2.02 31.10 10.90
CA SER A 21 2.21 31.85 12.16
C SER A 21 2.56 30.90 13.30
N ASN A 22 1.90 29.75 13.39
CA ASN A 22 2.17 28.76 14.45
C ASN A 22 3.53 28.08 14.31
N LEU A 23 3.98 27.79 13.07
CA LEU A 23 5.33 27.24 12.83
C LEU A 23 6.44 28.19 13.29
N LYS A 24 6.22 29.52 13.15
CA LYS A 24 7.17 30.51 13.69
C LYS A 24 7.14 30.60 15.22
N ARG A 25 5.95 30.47 15.80
CA ARG A 25 5.75 30.64 17.26
C ARG A 25 6.16 29.41 18.07
N TYR A 26 6.01 28.21 17.46
CA TYR A 26 6.25 26.94 18.13
C TYR A 26 7.28 26.10 17.34
N PRO A 27 8.59 26.22 17.63
CA PRO A 27 9.64 25.48 16.89
C PRO A 27 9.45 23.96 16.92
N GLY A 28 8.98 23.40 18.03
CA GLY A 28 8.68 21.96 18.13
C GLY A 28 7.60 21.48 17.16
N LEU A 29 6.68 22.35 16.76
CA LEU A 29 5.69 22.04 15.71
C LEU A 29 6.36 21.88 14.35
N ALA A 30 7.30 22.78 14.03
CA ALA A 30 8.08 22.70 12.79
C ALA A 30 8.92 21.42 12.72
N GLU A 31 9.57 21.05 13.83
CA GLU A 31 10.33 19.80 13.93
C GLU A 31 9.44 18.57 13.74
N SER A 32 8.26 18.53 14.38
CA SER A 32 7.29 17.44 14.23
C SER A 32 6.81 17.28 12.78
N PHE A 33 6.53 18.40 12.09
CA PHE A 33 6.17 18.38 10.68
C PHE A 33 7.33 17.90 9.80
N ALA A 34 8.54 18.39 10.03
CA ALA A 34 9.73 17.98 9.28
C ALA A 34 9.97 16.48 9.44
N ARG A 35 9.87 15.95 10.65
CA ARG A 35 10.01 14.52 10.94
C ARG A 35 8.95 13.69 10.22
N SER A 36 7.68 14.12 10.28
CA SER A 36 6.57 13.44 9.59
C SER A 36 6.75 13.43 8.08
N LEU A 37 7.17 14.54 7.49
CA LEU A 37 7.47 14.64 6.06
C LEU A 37 8.64 13.76 5.66
N ALA A 38 9.72 13.76 6.43
CA ALA A 38 10.89 12.92 6.18
C ALA A 38 10.52 11.43 6.22
N GLN A 39 9.73 10.99 7.19
CA GLN A 39 9.24 9.62 7.27
C GLN A 39 8.39 9.24 6.04
N LYS A 40 7.47 10.12 5.63
CA LYS A 40 6.67 9.90 4.42
C LYS A 40 7.52 9.85 3.16
N MET A 41 8.45 10.77 2.98
CA MET A 41 9.36 10.77 1.83
C MET A 41 10.20 9.50 1.79
N TRP A 42 10.70 9.04 2.92
CA TRP A 42 11.47 7.81 3.00
C TRP A 42 10.62 6.57 2.62
N ALA A 43 9.39 6.50 3.14
CA ALA A 43 8.45 5.43 2.78
C ALA A 43 8.11 5.42 1.28
N TYR A 44 7.86 6.59 0.69
CA TYR A 44 7.61 6.72 -0.75
C TYR A 44 8.84 6.34 -1.59
N SER A 45 10.04 6.76 -1.18
CA SER A 45 11.29 6.41 -1.86
C SER A 45 11.52 4.89 -1.84
N LYS A 46 11.34 4.26 -0.68
CA LYS A 46 11.44 2.80 -0.54
C LYS A 46 10.44 2.08 -1.44
N MET A 47 9.19 2.52 -1.45
CA MET A 47 8.14 1.91 -2.28
C MET A 47 8.41 2.09 -3.78
N SER A 48 8.90 3.28 -4.19
CA SER A 48 9.30 3.54 -5.57
C SER A 48 10.46 2.63 -6.00
N THR A 49 11.46 2.44 -5.16
CA THR A 49 12.59 1.53 -5.42
C THR A 49 12.11 0.10 -5.58
N VAL A 50 11.23 -0.37 -4.68
CA VAL A 50 10.62 -1.71 -4.78
C VAL A 50 9.84 -1.87 -6.10
N ASN A 51 9.08 -0.84 -6.49
CA ASN A 51 8.31 -0.87 -7.75
C ASN A 51 9.19 -0.95 -9.00
N ILE A 52 10.42 -0.47 -8.94
CA ILE A 52 11.38 -0.51 -10.06
C ILE A 52 12.15 -1.83 -10.08
N LEU A 53 12.60 -2.31 -8.93
CA LEU A 53 13.56 -3.41 -8.83
C LEU A 53 12.91 -4.81 -8.84
N TYR A 54 11.66 -4.92 -8.38
CA TYR A 54 11.02 -6.23 -8.20
C TYR A 54 9.89 -6.47 -9.18
N PRO A 55 9.72 -7.71 -9.68
CA PRO A 55 8.58 -8.09 -10.51
C PRO A 55 7.24 -7.80 -9.84
N LEU A 56 6.21 -7.51 -10.62
CA LEU A 56 4.87 -7.22 -10.09
C LEU A 56 4.29 -8.40 -9.30
N LEU A 57 4.62 -9.63 -9.67
CA LEU A 57 4.20 -10.84 -8.96
C LEU A 57 4.69 -10.83 -7.52
N ASP A 58 5.98 -10.55 -7.30
CA ASP A 58 6.62 -10.56 -5.98
C ASP A 58 6.05 -9.44 -5.09
N ARG A 59 5.87 -8.24 -5.68
CA ARG A 59 5.28 -7.08 -4.99
C ARG A 59 3.83 -7.32 -4.59
N TYR A 60 3.06 -7.98 -5.45
CA TYR A 60 1.68 -8.30 -5.15
C TYR A 60 1.54 -9.46 -4.16
N ALA A 61 2.43 -10.45 -4.24
CA ALA A 61 2.52 -11.51 -3.24
C ALA A 61 2.82 -10.94 -1.83
N ARG A 62 3.78 -10.00 -1.75
CA ARG A 62 4.03 -9.27 -0.50
C ARG A 62 2.80 -8.52 -0.01
N TYR A 63 2.14 -7.75 -0.89
CA TYR A 63 0.93 -7.00 -0.54
C TYR A 63 -0.15 -7.93 0.05
N LEU A 64 -0.43 -9.05 -0.61
CA LEU A 64 -1.41 -10.02 -0.13
C LEU A 64 -0.97 -10.69 1.18
N TYR A 65 0.31 -10.98 1.34
CA TYR A 65 0.86 -11.53 2.57
C TYR A 65 0.65 -10.59 3.76
N GLU A 66 0.92 -9.29 3.59
CA GLU A 66 0.71 -8.26 4.62
C GLU A 66 -0.79 -8.08 4.93
N MET A 67 -1.63 -7.96 3.91
CA MET A 67 -3.08 -7.76 4.06
C MET A 67 -3.80 -8.98 4.65
N SER A 68 -3.28 -10.18 4.46
CA SER A 68 -3.86 -11.43 5.00
C SER A 68 -3.41 -11.77 6.42
N ALA A 69 -2.74 -10.83 7.12
CA ALA A 69 -2.28 -11.08 8.50
C ALA A 69 -3.43 -11.37 9.46
N ASP A 70 -4.53 -10.60 9.36
CA ASP A 70 -5.69 -10.69 10.24
C ASP A 70 -6.85 -11.49 9.64
N SER A 71 -6.89 -11.65 8.32
CA SER A 71 -7.96 -12.36 7.61
C SER A 71 -7.46 -12.99 6.31
N ALA A 72 -7.68 -14.28 6.14
CA ALA A 72 -7.36 -14.96 4.89
C ALA A 72 -8.23 -14.51 3.71
N THR A 73 -9.39 -13.89 3.96
CA THR A 73 -10.31 -13.43 2.91
C THR A 73 -10.30 -11.91 2.82
N LEU A 74 -9.99 -11.39 1.64
CA LEU A 74 -9.78 -9.98 1.34
C LEU A 74 -10.69 -9.51 0.21
N PRO A 75 -11.16 -8.26 0.22
CA PRO A 75 -11.84 -7.68 -0.94
C PRO A 75 -10.82 -7.42 -2.08
N ILE A 76 -11.23 -7.67 -3.32
CA ILE A 76 -10.42 -7.36 -4.50
C ILE A 76 -10.60 -5.88 -4.86
N ALA A 77 -9.61 -5.05 -4.51
CA ALA A 77 -9.56 -3.62 -4.83
C ALA A 77 -8.50 -3.37 -5.93
N LEU A 78 -8.81 -3.74 -7.18
CA LEU A 78 -7.84 -3.68 -8.29
C LEU A 78 -7.27 -2.28 -8.52
N GLU A 79 -8.10 -1.26 -8.58
CA GLU A 79 -7.67 0.12 -8.82
C GLU A 79 -6.71 0.60 -7.72
N THR A 80 -7.09 0.41 -6.45
CA THR A 80 -6.27 0.81 -5.30
C THR A 80 -4.95 0.04 -5.27
N SER A 81 -5.00 -1.28 -5.45
CA SER A 81 -3.80 -2.12 -5.45
C SER A 81 -2.87 -1.81 -6.62
N ALA A 82 -3.43 -1.57 -7.80
CA ALA A 82 -2.68 -1.18 -8.99
C ALA A 82 -1.95 0.16 -8.77
N GLY A 83 -2.64 1.15 -8.21
CA GLY A 83 -2.05 2.44 -7.86
C GLY A 83 -0.90 2.32 -6.86
N LEU A 84 -1.08 1.54 -5.79
CA LEU A 84 -0.04 1.28 -4.78
C LEU A 84 1.20 0.59 -5.37
N LEU A 85 0.97 -0.36 -6.26
CA LEU A 85 2.05 -1.18 -6.84
C LEU A 85 2.63 -0.58 -8.12
N GLY A 86 2.20 0.61 -8.53
CA GLY A 86 2.69 1.26 -9.75
C GLY A 86 2.46 0.40 -11.01
N ALA A 87 1.31 -0.26 -11.11
CA ALA A 87 0.98 -1.19 -12.19
C ALA A 87 -0.38 -0.86 -12.81
N GLY A 88 -0.64 -1.35 -14.02
CA GLY A 88 -1.96 -1.29 -14.62
C GLY A 88 -2.87 -2.42 -14.09
N GLU A 89 -4.18 -2.16 -14.01
CA GLU A 89 -5.15 -3.17 -13.55
C GLU A 89 -5.10 -4.47 -14.38
N ARG A 90 -4.91 -4.35 -15.70
CA ARG A 90 -4.78 -5.54 -16.58
C ARG A 90 -3.57 -6.41 -16.23
N GLN A 91 -2.46 -5.78 -15.83
CA GLN A 91 -1.26 -6.50 -15.39
C GLN A 91 -1.53 -7.20 -14.06
N LEU A 92 -2.20 -6.50 -13.12
CA LEU A 92 -2.57 -7.06 -11.84
C LEU A 92 -3.55 -8.24 -11.98
N GLN A 93 -4.52 -8.15 -12.90
CA GLN A 93 -5.42 -9.28 -13.22
C GLN A 93 -4.66 -10.51 -13.73
N ARG A 94 -3.59 -10.34 -14.52
CA ARG A 94 -2.74 -11.46 -14.96
C ARG A 94 -2.03 -12.10 -13.76
N VAL A 95 -1.47 -11.28 -12.86
CA VAL A 95 -0.82 -11.79 -11.63
C VAL A 95 -1.81 -12.54 -10.75
N LEU A 96 -3.02 -12.02 -10.56
CA LEU A 96 -4.08 -12.74 -9.84
C LEU A 96 -4.40 -14.09 -10.45
N ARG A 97 -4.45 -14.17 -11.80
CA ARG A 97 -4.67 -15.44 -12.49
C ARG A 97 -3.54 -16.42 -12.22
N THR A 98 -2.28 -15.98 -12.35
CA THR A 98 -1.11 -16.81 -12.06
C THR A 98 -1.12 -17.36 -10.63
N LEU A 99 -1.43 -16.51 -9.64
CA LEU A 99 -1.54 -16.95 -8.24
C LEU A 99 -2.67 -17.96 -8.02
N ALA A 100 -3.80 -17.81 -8.72
CA ALA A 100 -4.92 -18.75 -8.66
C ALA A 100 -4.57 -20.08 -9.34
N GLU A 101 -3.90 -20.08 -10.48
CA GLU A 101 -3.39 -21.27 -11.18
C GLU A 101 -2.41 -22.07 -10.31
N GLN A 102 -1.59 -21.37 -9.52
CA GLN A 102 -0.67 -21.95 -8.54
C GLN A 102 -1.37 -22.39 -7.23
N ARG A 103 -2.67 -22.21 -7.10
CA ARG A 103 -3.46 -22.50 -5.90
C ARG A 103 -2.98 -21.77 -4.64
N ILE A 104 -2.33 -20.63 -4.80
CA ILE A 104 -1.92 -19.75 -3.69
C ILE A 104 -3.11 -18.93 -3.21
N ILE A 105 -4.00 -18.55 -4.12
CA ILE A 105 -5.23 -17.84 -3.82
C ILE A 105 -6.42 -18.51 -4.52
N GLU A 106 -7.62 -18.22 -4.01
CA GLU A 106 -8.90 -18.53 -4.66
C GLU A 106 -9.70 -17.23 -4.84
N ARG A 107 -10.43 -17.13 -5.96
CA ARG A 107 -11.29 -15.98 -6.24
C ARG A 107 -12.74 -16.40 -6.22
N SER A 108 -13.55 -15.66 -5.49
CA SER A 108 -15.02 -15.80 -5.47
C SER A 108 -15.66 -14.41 -5.62
N GLY A 109 -16.13 -14.10 -6.83
CA GLY A 109 -16.71 -12.79 -7.14
C GLY A 109 -15.71 -11.64 -6.91
N ARG A 110 -16.03 -10.79 -5.94
CA ARG A 110 -15.18 -9.64 -5.53
C ARG A 110 -14.28 -9.93 -4.33
N MET A 111 -14.26 -11.18 -3.88
CA MET A 111 -13.43 -11.61 -2.77
C MET A 111 -12.29 -12.49 -3.26
N LEU A 112 -11.20 -12.46 -2.51
CA LEU A 112 -10.01 -13.26 -2.69
C LEU A 112 -9.72 -13.97 -1.38
N THR A 113 -9.49 -15.26 -1.40
CA THR A 113 -9.06 -16.05 -0.24
C THR A 113 -7.64 -16.52 -0.45
N VAL A 114 -6.76 -16.26 0.51
CA VAL A 114 -5.39 -16.76 0.54
C VAL A 114 -5.42 -18.20 1.03
N LEU A 115 -5.00 -19.15 0.18
CA LEU A 115 -4.95 -20.58 0.47
C LEU A 115 -3.56 -21.00 1.01
N ASP A 116 -2.49 -20.42 0.46
CA ASP A 116 -1.10 -20.70 0.84
C ASP A 116 -0.36 -19.39 1.17
N ARG A 117 -0.38 -19.03 2.45
CA ARG A 117 0.30 -17.82 2.94
C ARG A 117 1.83 -17.96 2.88
N ASP A 118 2.35 -19.15 3.08
CA ASP A 118 3.78 -19.44 2.95
C ASP A 118 4.24 -19.36 1.49
N GLY A 119 3.37 -19.75 0.55
CA GLY A 119 3.57 -19.54 -0.87
C GLY A 119 3.71 -18.07 -1.24
N LEU A 120 2.85 -17.20 -0.67
CA LEU A 120 2.99 -15.75 -0.85
C LEU A 120 4.32 -15.24 -0.27
N LYS A 121 4.73 -15.72 0.90
CA LYS A 121 6.01 -15.35 1.52
C LYS A 121 7.20 -15.77 0.65
N ARG A 122 7.18 -16.98 0.09
CA ARG A 122 8.23 -17.46 -0.81
C ARG A 122 8.34 -16.62 -2.09
N LEU A 123 7.20 -16.26 -2.70
CA LEU A 123 7.16 -15.39 -3.89
C LEU A 123 7.62 -13.96 -3.58
N ALA A 124 7.25 -13.44 -2.42
CA ALA A 124 7.69 -12.12 -1.98
C ALA A 124 9.18 -12.06 -1.66
N GLY A 125 9.81 -13.20 -1.34
CA GLY A 125 11.26 -13.31 -1.09
C GLY A 125 11.77 -12.29 -0.07
N ASP A 126 12.81 -11.56 -0.45
CA ASP A 126 13.45 -10.52 0.40
C ASP A 126 12.55 -9.32 0.72
N LEU A 127 11.39 -9.21 0.08
CA LEU A 127 10.43 -8.13 0.36
C LEU A 127 9.69 -8.32 1.68
N VAL A 128 9.67 -9.54 2.24
CA VAL A 128 9.05 -9.88 3.52
C VAL A 128 10.17 -10.24 4.51
N GLN A 129 10.66 -9.22 5.21
CA GLN A 129 11.59 -9.37 6.35
C GLN A 129 10.90 -8.93 7.63
#